data_1364c08b52fc16a08b11b6fee1126c09
#
_entry.id   1364c08b52fc16a08b11b6fee1126c09
#
_cell.length_a   1.000
_cell.length_b   1.000
_cell.length_c   1.000
_cell.angle_alpha   90.00
_cell.angle_beta   90.00
_cell.angle_gamma   90.00
#
_symmetry.space_group_name_H-M   'P 1'
#
loop_
_entity.id
_entity.type
_entity.pdbx_description
1 polymer ?
#
loop_
_entity_poly.entity_id
_entity_poly.type
_entity_poly.pdbx_seq_one_letter_code
_entity_poly.pdbx_strand_id
1 'polypeptide(L)'
;MRIKIGNKYWKLIFVELDEETGGECDSPDTRGKEIRISTDLGNQEELEVTIHEMLHAADWSKEEEWVEVIADDIARILWKLGWKKNET
;
A
#
# COMPACT_ATOMS: atom_id res chain seq x y z
N MET A 1 -0.51 12.43 -3.49
CA MET A 1 0.92 12.37 -3.93
C MET A 1 1.03 11.48 -5.16
N ARG A 2 1.72 11.96 -6.18
CA ARG A 2 1.96 11.14 -7.37
C ARG A 2 3.19 10.25 -7.14
N ILE A 3 3.04 8.95 -7.37
CA ILE A 3 4.13 7.99 -7.21
C ILE A 3 4.31 7.18 -8.48
N LYS A 4 5.53 6.67 -8.67
CA LYS A 4 5.86 5.83 -9.81
C LYS A 4 6.27 4.45 -9.31
N ILE A 5 5.64 3.41 -9.87
CA ILE A 5 6.00 2.04 -9.60
C ILE A 5 6.16 1.33 -10.94
N GLY A 6 7.36 0.79 -11.20
CA GLY A 6 7.70 0.33 -12.52
C GLY A 6 7.71 1.50 -13.50
N ASN A 7 7.00 1.39 -14.60
CA ASN A 7 6.90 2.44 -15.60
C ASN A 7 5.55 3.15 -15.59
N LYS A 8 4.78 3.00 -14.50
CA LYS A 8 3.44 3.56 -14.41
C LYS A 8 3.31 4.46 -13.20
N TYR A 9 2.36 5.38 -13.25
CA TYR A 9 2.12 6.35 -12.19
C TYR A 9 0.76 6.12 -11.55
N TRP A 10 0.73 6.21 -10.23
CA TRP A 10 -0.49 6.19 -9.42
C TRP A 10 -0.54 7.46 -8.60
N LYS A 11 -1.75 7.82 -8.18
CA LYS A 11 -1.95 8.83 -7.16
C LYS A 11 -2.12 8.09 -5.83
N LEU A 12 -1.22 8.31 -4.90
CA LEU A 12 -1.30 7.73 -3.56
C LEU A 12 -2.04 8.70 -2.65
N ILE A 13 -3.15 8.26 -2.08
CA ILE A 13 -3.95 9.09 -1.20
C ILE A 13 -4.32 8.36 0.09
N PHE A 14 -4.52 9.14 1.15
CA PHE A 14 -4.97 8.65 2.44
C PHE A 14 -6.39 9.18 2.64
N VAL A 15 -7.36 8.28 2.74
CA VAL A 15 -8.77 8.62 2.80
C VAL A 15 -9.49 7.70 3.78
N GLU A 16 -10.68 8.09 4.22
CA GLU A 16 -11.53 7.19 4.98
C GLU A 16 -12.04 6.09 4.05
N LEU A 17 -11.90 4.86 4.48
CA LEU A 17 -12.44 3.70 3.80
C LEU A 17 -13.37 2.96 4.76
N ASP A 18 -14.12 1.97 4.24
CA ASP A 18 -14.97 1.13 5.08
C ASP A 18 -14.14 0.44 6.16
N GLU A 19 -14.76 0.11 7.29
CA GLU A 19 -14.09 -0.50 8.44
C GLU A 19 -13.29 -1.75 8.09
N GLU A 20 -13.73 -2.50 7.07
CA GLU A 20 -13.08 -3.74 6.67
C GLU A 20 -12.03 -3.56 5.60
N THR A 21 -11.86 -2.33 5.10
CA THR A 21 -10.94 -2.04 3.99
C THR A 21 -9.79 -1.18 4.46
N GLY A 22 -8.59 -1.78 4.57
CA GLY A 22 -7.40 -1.02 4.93
C GLY A 22 -6.81 -0.25 3.77
N GLY A 23 -6.92 -0.80 2.56
CA GLY A 23 -6.40 -0.16 1.36
C GLY A 23 -6.97 -0.75 0.09
N GLU A 24 -6.78 -0.03 -0.99
CA GLU A 24 -7.23 -0.43 -2.33
C GLU A 24 -6.22 0.01 -3.37
N CYS A 25 -6.08 -0.76 -4.44
CA CYS A 25 -5.22 -0.41 -5.56
C CYS A 25 -5.99 -0.60 -6.86
N ASP A 26 -6.07 0.44 -7.66
CA ASP A 26 -6.69 0.33 -8.99
C ASP A 26 -5.81 -0.53 -9.89
N SER A 27 -6.43 -1.19 -10.87
CA SER A 27 -5.71 -1.94 -11.89
C SER A 27 -4.74 -1.02 -12.65
N PRO A 28 -3.56 -1.53 -13.07
CA PRO A 28 -2.62 -0.76 -13.87
C PRO A 28 -3.20 -0.22 -15.17
N ASP A 29 -4.30 -0.81 -15.65
CA ASP A 29 -4.97 -0.37 -16.89
C ASP A 29 -6.00 0.73 -16.64
N THR A 30 -6.24 1.08 -15.38
CA THR A 30 -7.20 2.12 -15.03
C THR A 30 -6.62 3.49 -15.35
N ARG A 31 -7.41 4.33 -16.00
CA ARG A 31 -7.02 5.71 -16.28
C ARG A 31 -7.18 6.53 -14.99
N GLY A 32 -6.14 7.31 -14.67
CA GLY A 32 -6.16 8.09 -13.43
C GLY A 32 -6.13 7.22 -12.19
N LYS A 33 -5.39 6.12 -12.26
CA LYS A 33 -5.37 5.11 -11.19
C LYS A 33 -4.83 5.63 -9.88
N GLU A 34 -5.40 5.10 -8.82
CA GLU A 34 -5.08 5.50 -7.45
C GLU A 34 -4.71 4.30 -6.59
N ILE A 35 -3.92 4.57 -5.58
CA ILE A 35 -3.73 3.69 -4.43
C ILE A 35 -4.33 4.45 -3.24
N ARG A 36 -5.31 3.85 -2.58
CA ARG A 36 -6.02 4.45 -1.46
C ARG A 36 -5.70 3.70 -0.18
N ILE A 37 -5.23 4.42 0.83
CA ILE A 37 -4.89 3.86 2.13
C ILE A 37 -5.81 4.48 3.18
N SER A 38 -6.36 3.65 4.06
CA SER A 38 -7.25 4.11 5.12
C SER A 38 -6.52 5.01 6.12
N THR A 39 -7.19 6.06 6.57
CA THR A 39 -6.68 6.95 7.62
C THR A 39 -6.85 6.36 9.02
N ASP A 40 -7.59 5.26 9.17
CA ASP A 40 -7.91 4.67 10.49
C ASP A 40 -6.93 3.60 10.95
N LEU A 41 -5.79 3.45 10.31
CA LEU A 41 -4.84 2.41 10.62
C LEU A 41 -3.81 2.87 11.67
N GLY A 42 -3.37 1.96 12.51
CA GLY A 42 -2.22 2.19 13.37
C GLY A 42 -0.95 2.26 12.51
N ASN A 43 0.13 2.82 13.08
CA ASN A 43 1.36 3.10 12.31
C ASN A 43 1.97 1.89 11.60
N GLN A 44 2.10 0.77 12.31
CA GLN A 44 2.68 -0.44 11.71
C GLN A 44 1.72 -1.03 10.67
N GLU A 45 0.43 -1.03 10.95
CA GLU A 45 -0.57 -1.51 10.02
C GLU A 45 -0.62 -0.64 8.76
N GLU A 46 -0.49 0.67 8.91
CA GLU A 46 -0.44 1.58 7.75
C GLU A 46 0.75 1.24 6.85
N LEU A 47 1.92 0.97 7.44
CA LEU A 47 3.10 0.56 6.68
C LEU A 47 2.83 -0.73 5.92
N GLU A 48 2.27 -1.74 6.59
CA GLU A 48 1.96 -3.02 5.97
C GLU A 48 0.98 -2.87 4.81
N VAL A 49 -0.12 -2.15 5.03
CA VAL A 49 -1.14 -1.95 4.01
C VAL A 49 -0.60 -1.15 2.83
N THR A 50 0.22 -0.15 3.10
CA THR A 50 0.85 0.64 2.04
C THR A 50 1.73 -0.25 1.16
N ILE A 51 2.57 -1.10 1.76
CA ILE A 51 3.41 -2.04 1.02
C ILE A 51 2.55 -3.03 0.23
N HIS A 52 1.48 -3.53 0.84
CA HIS A 52 0.54 -4.47 0.22
C HIS A 52 -0.01 -3.90 -1.09
N GLU A 53 -0.53 -2.68 -1.04
CA GLU A 53 -1.09 -2.06 -2.24
C GLU A 53 -0.02 -1.71 -3.28
N MET A 54 1.16 -1.32 -2.83
CA MET A 54 2.29 -1.08 -3.74
C MET A 54 2.74 -2.35 -4.45
N LEU A 55 2.70 -3.49 -3.78
CA LEU A 55 3.02 -4.77 -4.42
C LEU A 55 2.00 -5.15 -5.49
N HIS A 56 0.71 -4.89 -5.24
CA HIS A 56 -0.31 -5.07 -6.28
C HIS A 56 -0.04 -4.17 -7.49
N ALA A 57 0.34 -2.94 -7.25
CA ALA A 57 0.68 -2.01 -8.33
C ALA A 57 1.92 -2.48 -9.09
N ALA A 58 2.90 -3.04 -8.40
CA ALA A 58 4.15 -3.50 -9.02
C ALA A 58 3.94 -4.72 -9.91
N ASP A 59 3.11 -5.65 -9.49
CA ASP A 59 2.81 -6.85 -10.26
C ASP A 59 1.37 -7.30 -10.00
N TRP A 60 0.48 -6.83 -10.84
CA TRP A 60 -0.95 -7.09 -10.72
C TRP A 60 -1.30 -8.59 -10.82
N SER A 61 -0.43 -9.39 -11.42
CA SER A 61 -0.66 -10.83 -11.61
C SER A 61 -0.44 -11.66 -10.35
N LYS A 62 0.19 -11.09 -9.33
CA LYS A 62 0.48 -11.84 -8.10
C LYS A 62 -0.79 -12.10 -7.30
N GLU A 63 -0.89 -13.30 -6.74
CA GLU A 63 -2.03 -13.69 -5.93
C GLU A 63 -2.07 -12.93 -4.62
N GLU A 64 -3.28 -12.71 -4.11
CA GLU A 64 -3.52 -12.00 -2.86
C GLU A 64 -2.74 -12.61 -1.68
N GLU A 65 -2.71 -13.94 -1.58
CA GLU A 65 -1.97 -14.62 -0.51
C GLU A 65 -0.48 -14.30 -0.52
N TRP A 66 0.11 -14.28 -1.72
CA TRP A 66 1.53 -13.94 -1.85
C TRP A 66 1.78 -12.50 -1.43
N VAL A 67 0.95 -11.60 -1.89
CA VAL A 67 1.08 -10.18 -1.56
C VAL A 67 0.95 -9.97 -0.06
N GLU A 68 -0.03 -10.59 0.57
CA GLU A 68 -0.28 -10.48 2.00
C GLU A 68 0.94 -10.94 2.83
N VAL A 69 1.48 -12.10 2.51
CA VAL A 69 2.65 -12.64 3.22
C VAL A 69 3.87 -11.76 3.06
N ILE A 70 4.15 -11.35 1.82
CA ILE A 70 5.35 -10.56 1.53
C ILE A 70 5.23 -9.15 2.14
N ALA A 71 4.07 -8.53 2.07
CA ALA A 71 3.85 -7.22 2.68
C ALA A 71 4.05 -7.26 4.20
N ASP A 72 3.51 -8.30 4.85
CA ASP A 72 3.69 -8.49 6.28
C ASP A 72 5.18 -8.66 6.64
N ASP A 73 5.88 -9.49 5.88
CA ASP A 73 7.31 -9.74 6.12
C ASP A 73 8.13 -8.46 5.96
N ILE A 74 7.92 -7.73 4.88
CA ILE A 74 8.66 -6.49 4.62
C ILE A 74 8.35 -5.44 5.68
N ALA A 75 7.08 -5.28 6.04
CA ALA A 75 6.67 -4.30 7.04
C ALA A 75 7.32 -4.61 8.40
N ARG A 76 7.34 -5.88 8.81
CA ARG A 76 7.96 -6.27 10.06
C ARG A 76 9.46 -5.99 10.10
N ILE A 77 10.13 -6.26 8.98
CA ILE A 77 11.58 -6.01 8.87
C ILE A 77 11.85 -4.51 8.96
N LEU A 78 11.12 -3.71 8.19
CA LEU A 78 11.29 -2.26 8.19
C LEU A 78 10.98 -1.67 9.57
N TRP A 79 9.94 -2.17 10.23
CA TRP A 79 9.58 -1.72 11.57
C TRP A 79 10.69 -2.01 12.57
N LYS A 80 11.29 -3.19 12.51
CA LYS A 80 12.43 -3.56 13.36
C LYS A 80 13.63 -2.67 13.13
N LEU A 81 13.82 -2.23 11.89
CA LEU A 81 14.92 -1.33 11.54
C LEU A 81 14.65 0.13 11.96
N GLY A 82 13.46 0.42 12.45
CA GLY A 82 13.10 1.75 12.92
C GLY A 82 12.47 2.64 11.87
N TRP A 83 12.12 2.10 10.70
CA TRP A 83 11.45 2.90 9.67
C TRP A 83 10.02 3.19 10.09
N LYS A 84 9.72 4.45 10.28
CA LYS A 84 8.40 4.91 10.66
C LYS A 84 8.05 6.17 9.90
N LYS A 85 6.75 6.39 9.73
CA LYS A 85 6.28 7.61 9.13
C LYS A 85 6.66 8.79 10.04
N ASN A 86 7.21 9.83 9.45
CA ASN A 86 7.56 11.03 10.20
C ASN A 86 6.29 11.78 10.62
N GLU A 87 6.06 11.89 11.92
CA GLU A 87 4.93 12.62 12.48
C GLU A 87 5.41 13.98 12.94
N THR A 88 5.21 14.98 12.11
CA THR A 88 5.48 16.35 12.49
C THR A 88 4.20 17.14 12.57
#